data_e39c5ded6de575c679e756c065e0b216
#
_entry.id   e39c5ded6de575c679e756c065e0b216
#
_cell.length_a   1.000
_cell.length_b   1.000
_cell.length_c   1.000
_cell.angle_alpha   90.00
_cell.angle_beta   90.00
_cell.angle_gamma   90.00
#
_symmetry.space_group_name_H-M   'P 1'
#
loop_
_entity.id
_entity.type
_entity.pdbx_description
1 polymer ?
#
loop_
_entity_poly.entity_id
_entity_poly.type
_entity_poly.pdbx_seq_one_letter_code
_entity_poly.pdbx_strand_id
1 'polypeptide(L)'
;MTAADARARIQEKFGVDAVADGGLSVTLPRDRWQEFARFASDELGCRYFNWLSAVDWKDQGFEVLCRVENLDAPLVVTMRTRVPAGETRCPSLTSLYRGADWMERECYDMFGVVFEGHPDLRRILLSEDWEGYPLRKDYAVDTPFAPYR
;
A
#
# COMPACT_ATOMS: atom_id res chain seq x y z
N MET A 1 -0.16 -24.66 -0.23
CA MET A 1 -0.47 -23.58 -1.19
C MET A 1 0.77 -23.29 -2.02
N THR A 2 0.73 -23.59 -3.30
CA THR A 2 1.82 -23.22 -4.22
C THR A 2 1.52 -21.87 -4.87
N ALA A 3 2.54 -21.23 -5.46
CA ALA A 3 2.33 -20.00 -6.22
C ALA A 3 1.39 -20.20 -7.41
N ALA A 4 1.41 -21.38 -8.05
CA ALA A 4 0.51 -21.72 -9.14
C ALA A 4 -0.95 -21.83 -8.66
N ASP A 5 -1.18 -22.49 -7.52
CA ASP A 5 -2.52 -22.60 -6.93
C ASP A 5 -3.06 -21.23 -6.53
N ALA A 6 -2.21 -20.41 -5.91
CA ALA A 6 -2.57 -19.05 -5.52
C ALA A 6 -2.93 -18.19 -6.74
N ARG A 7 -2.15 -18.29 -7.81
CA ARG A 7 -2.41 -17.58 -9.07
C ARG A 7 -3.76 -17.99 -9.68
N ALA A 8 -4.04 -19.29 -9.71
CA ALA A 8 -5.31 -19.79 -10.23
C ALA A 8 -6.51 -19.26 -9.42
N ARG A 9 -6.42 -19.27 -8.09
CA ARG A 9 -7.47 -18.75 -7.21
C ARG A 9 -7.69 -17.24 -7.37
N ILE A 10 -6.59 -16.49 -7.54
CA ILE A 10 -6.66 -15.03 -7.79
C ILE A 10 -7.39 -14.77 -9.10
N GLN A 11 -7.02 -15.49 -10.16
CA GLN A 11 -7.66 -15.35 -11.47
C GLN A 11 -9.15 -15.72 -11.42
N GLU A 12 -9.50 -16.80 -10.73
CA GLU A 12 -10.90 -17.25 -10.59
C GLU A 12 -11.76 -16.23 -9.85
N LYS A 13 -11.26 -15.69 -8.73
CA LYS A 13 -12.06 -14.83 -7.86
C LYS A 13 -12.05 -13.35 -8.28
N PHE A 14 -10.93 -12.85 -8.79
CA PHE A 14 -10.76 -11.44 -9.09
C PHE A 14 -10.71 -11.12 -10.59
N GLY A 15 -10.52 -12.13 -11.44
CA GLY A 15 -10.41 -11.95 -12.88
C GLY A 15 -9.13 -11.21 -13.30
N VAL A 16 -8.13 -11.17 -12.43
CA VAL A 16 -6.86 -10.50 -12.68
C VAL A 16 -5.72 -11.50 -12.72
N ASP A 17 -4.73 -11.25 -13.57
CA ASP A 17 -3.55 -12.08 -13.65
C ASP A 17 -2.52 -11.67 -12.60
N ALA A 18 -1.92 -12.65 -11.95
CA ALA A 18 -0.82 -12.46 -11.03
C ALA A 18 0.51 -12.70 -11.76
N VAL A 19 1.35 -11.69 -11.81
CA VAL A 19 2.65 -11.73 -12.49
C VAL A 19 3.72 -12.20 -11.51
N ALA A 20 4.64 -13.02 -11.98
CA ALA A 20 5.81 -13.44 -11.19
C ALA A 20 6.81 -12.26 -11.12
N ASP A 21 7.02 -11.73 -9.92
CA ASP A 21 7.94 -10.62 -9.64
C ASP A 21 8.41 -10.71 -8.18
N GLY A 22 9.39 -11.57 -7.92
CA GLY A 22 9.85 -11.87 -6.55
C GLY A 22 8.75 -12.44 -5.66
N GLY A 23 7.84 -13.20 -6.23
CA GLY A 23 6.59 -13.70 -5.69
C GLY A 23 5.48 -13.50 -6.70
N LEU A 24 4.26 -13.30 -6.26
CA LEU A 24 3.13 -12.92 -7.12
C LEU A 24 2.85 -11.42 -6.96
N SER A 25 2.75 -10.71 -8.07
CA SER A 25 2.37 -9.30 -8.11
C SER A 25 1.01 -9.14 -8.79
N VAL A 26 0.08 -8.45 -8.11
CA VAL A 26 -1.31 -8.30 -8.55
C VAL A 26 -1.69 -6.82 -8.52
N THR A 27 -2.23 -6.32 -9.64
CA THR A 27 -2.76 -4.96 -9.70
C THR A 27 -4.29 -5.01 -9.62
N LEU A 28 -4.85 -4.21 -8.72
CA LEU A 28 -6.26 -4.20 -8.38
C LEU A 28 -6.82 -2.77 -8.42
N PRO A 29 -8.10 -2.58 -8.74
CA PRO A 29 -8.75 -1.31 -8.49
C PRO A 29 -8.89 -1.04 -6.98
N ARG A 30 -8.95 0.24 -6.59
CA ARG A 30 -9.02 0.65 -5.17
C ARG A 30 -10.23 0.09 -4.42
N ASP A 31 -11.36 -0.03 -5.10
CA ASP A 31 -12.60 -0.55 -4.51
C ASP A 31 -12.52 -2.04 -4.15
N ARG A 32 -11.55 -2.77 -4.69
CA ARG A 32 -11.29 -4.17 -4.36
C ARG A 32 -10.06 -4.38 -3.47
N TRP A 33 -9.42 -3.31 -3.02
CA TRP A 33 -8.18 -3.35 -2.24
C TRP A 33 -8.33 -4.13 -0.93
N GLN A 34 -9.32 -3.77 -0.12
CA GLN A 34 -9.57 -4.47 1.15
C GLN A 34 -10.11 -5.88 0.96
N GLU A 35 -10.95 -6.10 -0.04
CA GLU A 35 -11.47 -7.43 -0.37
C GLU A 35 -10.34 -8.39 -0.72
N PHE A 36 -9.39 -7.92 -1.54
CA PHE A 36 -8.23 -8.72 -1.90
C PHE A 36 -7.32 -9.00 -0.71
N ALA A 37 -7.06 -7.99 0.13
CA ALA A 37 -6.26 -8.18 1.33
C ALA A 37 -6.87 -9.22 2.28
N ARG A 38 -8.18 -9.21 2.45
CA ARG A 38 -8.90 -10.22 3.22
C ARG A 38 -8.77 -11.61 2.59
N PHE A 39 -8.96 -11.71 1.30
CA PHE A 39 -8.76 -12.96 0.56
C PHE A 39 -7.32 -13.49 0.70
N ALA A 40 -6.33 -12.63 0.58
CA ALA A 40 -4.92 -13.01 0.75
C ALA A 40 -4.65 -13.54 2.15
N SER A 41 -5.21 -12.91 3.18
CA SER A 41 -5.09 -13.36 4.57
C SER A 41 -5.80 -14.69 4.82
N ASP A 42 -7.08 -14.77 4.44
CA ASP A 42 -7.96 -15.87 4.85
C ASP A 42 -7.85 -17.09 3.95
N GLU A 43 -7.73 -16.90 2.64
CA GLU A 43 -7.75 -18.00 1.66
C GLU A 43 -6.36 -18.38 1.13
N LEU A 44 -5.42 -17.42 1.04
CA LEU A 44 -4.04 -17.73 0.65
C LEU A 44 -3.10 -17.91 1.87
N GLY A 45 -3.59 -17.65 3.07
CA GLY A 45 -2.80 -17.77 4.30
C GLY A 45 -1.72 -16.70 4.46
N CYS A 46 -1.79 -15.61 3.70
CA CYS A 46 -0.82 -14.50 3.77
C CYS A 46 -1.13 -13.60 4.96
N ARG A 47 -0.86 -14.09 6.16
CA ARG A 47 -1.15 -13.41 7.43
C ARG A 47 -0.01 -12.51 7.92
N TYR A 48 1.17 -12.66 7.35
CA TYR A 48 2.31 -11.82 7.69
C TYR A 48 2.33 -10.57 6.80
N PHE A 49 2.17 -9.41 7.44
CA PHE A 49 2.30 -8.11 6.79
C PHE A 49 3.77 -7.72 6.76
N ASN A 50 4.34 -7.59 5.56
CA ASN A 50 5.75 -7.26 5.41
C ASN A 50 5.96 -5.74 5.35
N TRP A 51 5.37 -5.07 4.36
CA TRP A 51 5.48 -3.62 4.21
C TRP A 51 4.36 -3.04 3.35
N LEU A 52 4.19 -1.74 3.47
CA LEU A 52 3.36 -0.92 2.59
C LEU A 52 4.09 0.37 2.28
N SER A 53 4.04 0.81 1.03
CA SER A 53 4.61 2.07 0.59
C SER A 53 3.88 2.59 -0.65
N ALA A 54 4.37 3.69 -1.22
CA ALA A 54 3.83 4.24 -2.45
C ALA A 54 4.93 4.62 -3.43
N VAL A 55 4.55 4.75 -4.68
CA VAL A 55 5.38 5.29 -5.77
C VAL A 55 4.65 6.47 -6.37
N ASP A 56 5.36 7.56 -6.58
CA ASP A 56 4.87 8.73 -7.31
C ASP A 56 5.16 8.57 -8.80
N TRP A 57 4.10 8.45 -9.60
CA TRP A 57 4.15 8.39 -11.06
C TRP A 57 3.89 9.75 -11.73
N LYS A 58 4.11 10.85 -11.00
CA LYS A 58 3.90 12.25 -11.44
C LYS A 58 2.44 12.49 -11.85
N ASP A 59 2.21 12.94 -13.07
CA ASP A 59 0.89 13.22 -13.61
C ASP A 59 -0.04 12.00 -13.69
N GLN A 60 0.50 10.78 -13.64
CA GLN A 60 -0.28 9.54 -13.56
C GLN A 60 -0.77 9.20 -12.14
N GLY A 61 -0.49 10.04 -11.15
CA GLY A 61 -0.85 9.82 -9.76
C GLY A 61 0.12 8.94 -9.00
N PHE A 62 -0.38 8.29 -7.95
CA PHE A 62 0.41 7.40 -7.11
C PHE A 62 0.04 5.94 -7.35
N GLU A 63 0.92 5.06 -6.92
CA GLU A 63 0.64 3.63 -6.78
C GLU A 63 0.95 3.24 -5.34
N VAL A 64 -0.02 2.64 -4.67
CA VAL A 64 0.17 2.05 -3.34
C VAL A 64 0.49 0.59 -3.51
N LEU A 65 1.53 0.13 -2.84
CA LEU A 65 2.01 -1.24 -2.86
C LEU A 65 1.99 -1.80 -1.43
N CYS A 66 1.56 -3.06 -1.30
CA CYS A 66 1.60 -3.78 -0.04
C CYS A 66 2.08 -5.20 -0.28
N ARG A 67 3.04 -5.67 0.53
CA ARG A 67 3.53 -7.04 0.48
C ARG A 67 3.09 -7.80 1.71
N VAL A 68 2.48 -8.95 1.46
CA VAL A 68 2.04 -9.90 2.48
C VAL A 68 2.57 -11.29 2.17
N GLU A 69 2.77 -12.10 3.19
CA GLU A 69 3.41 -13.41 3.06
C GLU A 69 2.68 -14.49 3.84
N ASN A 70 2.71 -15.70 3.27
CA ASN A 70 2.36 -16.91 3.98
C ASN A 70 3.68 -17.53 4.50
N LEU A 71 3.87 -17.56 5.81
CA LEU A 71 5.10 -18.08 6.42
C LEU A 71 5.12 -19.61 6.51
N ASP A 72 3.97 -20.28 6.36
CA ASP A 72 3.85 -21.74 6.37
C ASP A 72 4.07 -22.35 4.98
N ALA A 73 4.05 -21.52 3.94
CA ALA A 73 4.30 -21.90 2.56
C ALA A 73 5.13 -20.79 1.87
N PRO A 74 5.99 -21.12 0.89
CA PRO A 74 6.83 -20.12 0.22
C PRO A 74 6.00 -19.25 -0.74
N LEU A 75 5.05 -18.49 -0.20
CA LEU A 75 4.15 -17.64 -0.96
C LEU A 75 4.26 -16.18 -0.51
N VAL A 76 4.66 -15.34 -1.44
CA VAL A 76 4.75 -13.88 -1.28
C VAL A 76 3.80 -13.23 -2.28
N VAL A 77 2.96 -12.32 -1.81
CA VAL A 77 2.02 -11.58 -2.65
C VAL A 77 2.25 -10.09 -2.48
N THR A 78 2.53 -9.40 -3.58
CA THR A 78 2.58 -7.94 -3.65
C THR A 78 1.32 -7.45 -4.34
N MET A 79 0.46 -6.79 -3.60
CA MET A 79 -0.74 -6.15 -4.13
C MET A 79 -0.45 -4.70 -4.46
N ARG A 80 -1.01 -4.23 -5.59
CA ARG A 80 -0.80 -2.87 -6.11
C ARG A 80 -2.13 -2.24 -6.47
N THR A 81 -2.28 -0.95 -6.20
CA THR A 81 -3.44 -0.18 -6.65
C THR A 81 -3.04 1.22 -7.07
N ARG A 82 -3.68 1.73 -8.10
CA ARG A 82 -3.48 3.11 -8.57
C ARG A 82 -4.36 4.07 -7.79
N VAL A 83 -3.77 5.22 -7.45
CA VAL A 83 -4.41 6.33 -6.78
C VAL A 83 -4.31 7.53 -7.71
N PRO A 84 -5.41 7.98 -8.33
CA PRO A 84 -5.37 9.08 -9.28
C PRO A 84 -4.83 10.37 -8.68
N ALA A 85 -4.15 11.17 -9.51
CA ALA A 85 -3.77 12.52 -9.14
C ALA A 85 -5.02 13.36 -8.80
N GLY A 86 -4.97 14.09 -7.68
CA GLY A 86 -6.10 14.90 -7.21
C GLY A 86 -7.14 14.16 -6.39
N GLU A 87 -7.09 12.83 -6.34
CA GLU A 87 -7.94 12.00 -5.50
C GLU A 87 -7.07 10.96 -4.75
N THR A 88 -6.18 11.46 -3.91
CA THR A 88 -5.12 10.71 -3.23
C THR A 88 -5.65 9.95 -2.02
N ARG A 89 -6.54 8.99 -2.25
CA ARG A 89 -7.20 8.18 -1.22
C ARG A 89 -7.07 6.70 -1.53
N CYS A 90 -6.85 5.91 -0.48
CA CYS A 90 -6.79 4.46 -0.54
C CYS A 90 -7.44 3.89 0.73
N PRO A 91 -8.21 2.80 0.63
CA PRO A 91 -8.77 2.17 1.83
C PRO A 91 -7.66 1.66 2.76
N SER A 92 -7.83 1.87 4.08
CA SER A 92 -6.90 1.36 5.10
C SER A 92 -6.94 -0.16 5.19
N LEU A 93 -5.81 -0.77 5.49
CA LEU A 93 -5.68 -2.21 5.80
C LEU A 93 -5.53 -2.48 7.30
N THR A 94 -5.65 -1.47 8.15
CA THR A 94 -5.44 -1.60 9.61
C THR A 94 -6.39 -2.57 10.28
N SER A 95 -7.61 -2.74 9.75
CA SER A 95 -8.58 -3.72 10.25
C SER A 95 -8.18 -5.18 9.99
N LEU A 96 -7.26 -5.42 9.05
CA LEU A 96 -6.77 -6.75 8.66
C LEU A 96 -5.35 -7.00 9.16
N TYR A 97 -4.50 -5.99 9.08
CA TYR A 97 -3.09 -6.07 9.45
C TYR A 97 -2.71 -4.92 10.37
N ARG A 98 -2.37 -5.22 11.62
CA ARG A 98 -1.95 -4.18 12.58
C ARG A 98 -0.68 -3.45 12.14
N GLY A 99 0.23 -4.14 11.46
CA GLY A 99 1.45 -3.54 10.92
C GLY A 99 1.22 -2.46 9.87
N ALA A 100 0.03 -2.41 9.28
CA ALA A 100 -0.34 -1.37 8.33
C ALA A 100 -0.45 0.03 8.97
N ASP A 101 -0.76 0.13 10.25
CA ASP A 101 -0.98 1.41 10.95
C ASP A 101 0.16 2.40 10.72
N TRP A 102 1.36 2.05 11.11
CA TRP A 102 2.50 2.96 11.00
C TRP A 102 2.98 3.17 9.56
N MET A 103 2.90 2.14 8.73
CA MET A 103 3.32 2.26 7.33
C MET A 103 2.33 3.07 6.49
N GLU A 104 1.04 3.01 6.80
CA GLU A 104 0.05 3.92 6.21
C GLU A 104 0.27 5.37 6.68
N ARG A 105 0.60 5.59 7.94
CA ARG A 105 0.98 6.91 8.45
C ARG A 105 2.23 7.45 7.77
N GLU A 106 3.26 6.62 7.58
CA GLU A 106 4.47 7.00 6.82
C GLU A 106 4.11 7.39 5.38
N CYS A 107 3.30 6.60 4.71
CA CYS A 107 2.85 6.87 3.35
C CYS A 107 2.04 8.18 3.26
N TYR A 108 1.17 8.43 4.23
CA TYR A 108 0.46 9.70 4.37
C TYR A 108 1.45 10.87 4.59
N ASP A 109 2.40 10.70 5.51
CA ASP A 109 3.37 11.74 5.87
C ASP A 109 4.28 12.12 4.68
N MET A 110 4.73 11.13 3.92
CA MET A 110 5.69 11.33 2.83
C MET A 110 5.04 11.69 1.48
N PHE A 111 3.85 11.17 1.19
CA PHE A 111 3.17 11.32 -0.11
C PHE A 111 1.83 12.04 -0.03
N GLY A 112 1.22 12.14 1.13
CA GLY A 112 -0.11 12.71 1.29
C GLY A 112 -1.25 11.79 0.86
N VAL A 113 -1.04 10.49 0.82
CA VAL A 113 -2.10 9.52 0.57
C VAL A 113 -2.95 9.38 1.83
N VAL A 114 -4.26 9.67 1.71
CA VAL A 114 -5.22 9.51 2.81
C VAL A 114 -5.73 8.07 2.84
N PHE A 115 -5.47 7.37 3.94
CA PHE A 115 -5.98 6.01 4.13
C PHE A 115 -7.32 6.04 4.84
N GLU A 116 -8.38 5.81 4.09
CA GLU A 116 -9.77 5.85 4.60
C GLU A 116 -10.02 4.69 5.57
N GLY A 117 -10.53 5.02 6.75
CA GLY A 117 -10.77 4.05 7.83
C GLY A 117 -9.58 3.82 8.76
N HIS A 118 -8.47 4.52 8.55
CA HIS A 118 -7.34 4.49 9.49
C HIS A 118 -7.77 5.09 10.85
N PRO A 119 -7.42 4.46 11.98
CA PRO A 119 -7.89 4.90 13.29
C PRO A 119 -7.29 6.22 13.78
N ASP A 120 -6.08 6.57 13.33
CA ASP A 120 -5.36 7.76 13.79
C ASP A 120 -4.33 8.20 12.73
N LEU A 121 -4.83 8.72 11.59
CA LEU A 121 -4.00 9.13 10.46
C LEU A 121 -3.39 10.51 10.71
N ARG A 122 -2.18 10.53 11.20
CA ARG A 122 -1.37 11.73 11.45
C ARG A 122 0.08 11.48 11.07
N ARG A 123 0.86 12.55 10.98
CA ARG A 123 2.29 12.44 10.67
C ARG A 123 3.03 11.57 11.70
N ILE A 124 4.08 10.87 11.27
CA ILE A 124 4.87 9.98 12.11
C ILE A 124 6.36 10.32 12.10
N LEU A 125 6.94 10.61 10.94
CA LEU A 125 8.36 10.92 10.80
C LEU A 125 8.66 12.42 10.89
N LEU A 126 7.73 13.24 10.43
CA LEU A 126 7.86 14.70 10.43
C LEU A 126 7.00 15.30 11.54
N SER A 127 7.33 16.56 11.91
CA SER A 127 6.52 17.31 12.87
C SER A 127 5.10 17.58 12.34
N GLU A 128 4.15 17.73 13.25
CA GLU A 128 2.74 17.98 12.92
C GLU A 128 2.53 19.26 12.07
N ASP A 129 3.40 20.25 12.23
CA ASP A 129 3.37 21.52 11.51
C ASP A 129 4.20 21.53 10.23
N TRP A 130 4.76 20.40 9.82
CA TRP A 130 5.50 20.30 8.56
C TRP A 130 4.59 20.58 7.36
N GLU A 131 5.08 21.40 6.43
CA GLU A 131 4.38 21.75 5.21
C GLU A 131 4.87 20.90 4.03
N GLY A 132 3.94 20.29 3.32
CA GLY A 132 4.22 19.47 2.13
C GLY A 132 4.54 18.01 2.42
N TYR A 133 4.85 17.30 1.34
CA TYR A 133 5.08 15.86 1.35
C TYR A 133 6.41 15.54 0.64
N PRO A 134 7.48 15.26 1.42
CA PRO A 134 8.86 15.28 0.90
C PRO A 134 9.20 14.22 -0.13
N LEU A 135 8.47 13.11 -0.21
CA LEU A 135 8.74 12.06 -1.19
C LEU A 135 7.97 12.23 -2.50
N ARG A 136 7.13 13.25 -2.61
CA ARG A 136 6.57 13.63 -3.91
C ARG A 136 7.66 14.15 -4.83
N LYS A 137 7.63 13.78 -6.10
CA LYS A 137 8.63 14.19 -7.10
C LYS A 137 8.59 15.68 -7.42
N ASP A 138 7.48 16.36 -7.17
CA ASP A 138 7.34 17.81 -7.31
C ASP A 138 7.82 18.60 -6.07
N TYR A 139 8.18 17.90 -5.00
CA TYR A 139 8.77 18.53 -3.80
C TYR A 139 10.24 18.83 -4.06
N ALA A 140 10.61 20.11 -4.04
CA ALA A 140 11.99 20.53 -4.32
C ALA A 140 12.95 20.12 -3.19
N VAL A 141 14.11 19.58 -3.54
CA VAL A 141 15.14 19.13 -2.61
C VAL A 141 15.65 20.28 -1.72
N ASP A 142 15.67 21.49 -2.26
CA ASP A 142 16.10 22.72 -1.59
C ASP A 142 14.94 23.53 -1.01
N THR A 143 13.77 22.91 -0.81
CA THR A 143 12.62 23.56 -0.19
C THR A 143 13.01 24.16 1.16
N PRO A 144 12.79 25.48 1.38
CA PRO A 144 13.15 26.12 2.63
C PRO A 144 12.40 25.52 3.81
N PHE A 145 13.12 25.10 4.81
CA PHE A 145 12.58 24.66 6.08
C PHE A 145 12.86 25.74 7.13
N ALA A 146 11.82 26.21 7.82
CA ALA A 146 12.00 27.13 8.93
C ALA A 146 12.54 26.34 10.14
N PRO A 147 13.84 26.40 10.42
CA PRO A 147 14.42 25.66 11.52
C PRO A 147 13.89 26.21 12.83
N TYR A 148 13.64 25.32 13.77
CA TYR A 148 13.34 25.71 15.15
C TYR A 148 12.05 26.54 15.34
N ARG A 149 10.99 26.11 14.68
CA ARG A 149 9.65 26.62 15.02
C ARG A 149 9.21 26.13 16.39
#